data_6f2632c5c343ea10660d86f3e4ba31b7
#
_entry.id   6f2632c5c343ea10660d86f3e4ba31b7
#
_cell.length_a   1.000
_cell.length_b   1.000
_cell.length_c   1.000
_cell.angle_alpha   90.00
_cell.angle_beta   90.00
_cell.angle_gamma   90.00
#
_symmetry.space_group_name_H-M   'P 1'
#
loop_
_entity.id
_entity.type
_entity.pdbx_description
1 polymer ?
#
loop_
_entity_poly.entity_id
_entity_poly.type
_entity_poly.pdbx_seq_one_letter_code
_entity_poly.pdbx_strand_id
1 'polypeptide(L)'
;TAALLASSVDFLKALGVWQAVAPHAAPLKAIRIVDASSDWFRSPDIQFEARELGLEAFGYNIANDTLAGVLYQRAVEVLPTVTPSTVSKIEIGADGASLQLSDGNSISARLIAGADGRRSICRDAAKIGTKEWAYEQKAIATSFTHARAHDNVSTELHRKAGSVTSVPLTDSHESSLIWVGTTNEIDALMR
;
A
#
# COMPACT_ATOMS: atom_id res chain seq x y z
N THR A 1 4.52 3.98 0.35
CA THR A 1 3.84 3.88 1.65
C THR A 1 2.50 3.17 1.51
N ALA A 2 1.98 2.65 2.61
CA ALA A 2 0.65 2.08 2.73
C ALA A 2 -0.11 2.77 3.87
N ALA A 3 -1.34 3.21 3.59
CA ALA A 3 -2.27 3.69 4.60
C ALA A 3 -3.09 2.49 5.11
N LEU A 4 -2.89 2.12 6.36
CA LEU A 4 -3.53 1.00 7.03
C LEU A 4 -4.74 1.49 7.81
N LEU A 5 -5.93 1.07 7.45
CA LEU A 5 -7.16 1.35 8.20
C LEU A 5 -7.24 0.50 9.47
N ALA A 6 -8.17 0.82 10.35
CA ALA A 6 -8.32 0.19 11.67
C ALA A 6 -8.33 -1.35 11.63
N SER A 7 -9.07 -1.96 10.70
CA SER A 7 -9.12 -3.42 10.55
C SER A 7 -7.75 -4.05 10.20
N SER A 8 -6.94 -3.35 9.39
CA SER A 8 -5.59 -3.81 9.07
C SER A 8 -4.66 -3.70 10.28
N VAL A 9 -4.81 -2.64 11.06
CA VAL A 9 -4.07 -2.46 12.32
C VAL A 9 -4.43 -3.57 13.32
N ASP A 10 -5.71 -3.90 13.45
CA ASP A 10 -6.15 -4.97 14.34
C ASP A 10 -5.65 -6.34 13.90
N PHE A 11 -5.56 -6.57 12.60
CA PHE A 11 -4.91 -7.76 12.06
C PHE A 11 -3.42 -7.82 12.41
N LEU A 12 -2.68 -6.71 12.27
CA LEU A 12 -1.26 -6.65 12.67
C LEU A 12 -1.07 -6.84 14.19
N LYS A 13 -2.01 -6.36 15.01
CA LYS A 13 -2.03 -6.64 16.46
C LYS A 13 -2.23 -8.13 16.72
N ALA A 14 -3.16 -8.78 16.03
CA ALA A 14 -3.41 -10.23 16.16
C ALA A 14 -2.20 -11.07 15.73
N LEU A 15 -1.43 -10.61 14.74
CA LEU A 15 -0.15 -11.23 14.35
C LEU A 15 1.00 -10.98 15.35
N GLY A 16 0.79 -10.09 16.34
CA GLY A 16 1.82 -9.71 17.31
C GLY A 16 2.92 -8.80 16.75
N VAL A 17 2.69 -8.14 15.60
CA VAL A 17 3.71 -7.30 14.93
C VAL A 17 3.46 -5.80 15.11
N TRP A 18 2.27 -5.40 15.56
CA TRP A 18 1.92 -3.98 15.64
C TRP A 18 2.86 -3.16 16.52
N GLN A 19 3.36 -3.70 17.63
CA GLN A 19 4.28 -2.98 18.51
C GLN A 19 5.59 -2.61 17.83
N ALA A 20 6.08 -3.46 16.91
CA ALA A 20 7.27 -3.17 16.11
C ALA A 20 6.98 -2.21 14.95
N VAL A 21 5.74 -2.17 14.45
CA VAL A 21 5.30 -1.30 13.35
C VAL A 21 4.95 0.11 13.84
N ALA A 22 4.28 0.23 14.98
CA ALA A 22 3.69 1.48 15.49
C ALA A 22 4.66 2.67 15.59
N PRO A 23 5.94 2.50 16.01
CA PRO A 23 6.90 3.61 16.06
C PRO A 23 7.22 4.23 14.69
N HIS A 24 6.94 3.49 13.62
CA HIS A 24 7.21 3.89 12.23
C HIS A 24 5.94 4.24 11.45
N ALA A 25 4.81 4.31 12.12
CA ALA A 25 3.50 4.55 11.52
C ALA A 25 2.98 5.93 11.92
N ALA A 26 2.71 6.78 10.92
CA ALA A 26 2.14 8.11 11.14
C ALA A 26 0.61 8.01 11.27
N PRO A 27 0.00 8.49 12.36
CA PRO A 27 -1.44 8.46 12.50
C PRO A 27 -2.12 9.42 11.53
N LEU A 28 -3.23 9.02 10.92
CA LEU A 28 -4.09 9.84 10.08
C LEU A 28 -5.24 10.36 10.93
N LYS A 29 -5.03 11.51 11.60
CA LYS A 29 -6.02 12.09 12.54
C LYS A 29 -7.13 12.85 11.85
N ALA A 30 -6.83 13.41 10.67
CA ALA A 30 -7.82 14.09 9.86
C ALA A 30 -7.58 13.85 8.36
N ILE A 31 -8.65 13.96 7.59
CA ILE A 31 -8.65 13.93 6.12
C ILE A 31 -9.26 15.24 5.64
N ARG A 32 -8.49 16.01 4.89
CA ARG A 32 -8.91 17.26 4.28
C ARG A 32 -9.09 17.07 2.78
N ILE A 33 -10.27 17.41 2.28
CA ILE A 33 -10.60 17.38 0.86
C ILE A 33 -10.71 18.81 0.35
N VAL A 34 -9.96 19.10 -0.69
CA VAL A 34 -9.87 20.43 -1.32
C VAL A 34 -10.28 20.33 -2.78
N ASP A 35 -11.24 21.12 -3.18
CA ASP A 35 -11.58 21.31 -4.60
C ASP A 35 -10.54 22.23 -5.24
N ALA A 36 -9.60 21.63 -5.97
CA ALA A 36 -8.58 22.32 -6.75
C ALA A 36 -8.95 22.40 -8.26
N SER A 37 -10.23 22.22 -8.60
CA SER A 37 -10.72 22.49 -9.94
C SER A 37 -10.57 24.00 -10.27
N SER A 38 -10.32 24.31 -11.53
CA SER A 38 -10.19 25.71 -11.97
C SER A 38 -11.54 26.39 -12.23
N ASP A 39 -12.63 25.83 -11.71
CA ASP A 39 -13.98 26.33 -11.97
C ASP A 39 -14.30 27.56 -11.12
N TRP A 40 -15.22 28.41 -11.62
CA TRP A 40 -15.63 29.66 -10.97
C TRP A 40 -16.30 29.41 -9.61
N PHE A 41 -16.96 28.27 -9.46
CA PHE A 41 -17.55 27.83 -8.20
C PHE A 41 -16.74 26.64 -7.66
N ARG A 42 -16.04 26.85 -6.57
CA ARG A 42 -15.31 25.79 -5.84
C ARG A 42 -16.15 25.35 -4.65
N SER A 43 -16.14 24.07 -4.41
CA SER A 43 -16.65 23.53 -3.14
C SER A 43 -15.79 24.05 -1.99
N PRO A 44 -16.37 24.35 -0.82
CA PRO A 44 -15.57 24.67 0.35
C PRO A 44 -14.68 23.49 0.74
N ASP A 45 -13.53 23.78 1.32
CA ASP A 45 -12.67 22.75 1.91
C ASP A 45 -13.44 22.03 3.01
N ILE A 46 -13.38 20.70 3.01
CA ILE A 46 -14.01 19.86 4.03
C ILE A 46 -12.91 19.09 4.76
N GLN A 47 -12.96 19.10 6.08
CA GLN A 47 -12.07 18.30 6.92
C GLN A 47 -12.91 17.39 7.82
N PHE A 48 -12.56 16.10 7.79
CA PHE A 48 -13.11 15.06 8.66
C PHE A 48 -12.09 14.76 9.73
N GLU A 49 -12.51 14.74 10.98
CA GLU A 49 -11.67 14.43 12.12
C GLU A 49 -11.99 13.03 12.66
N ALA A 50 -10.96 12.22 12.90
CA ALA A 50 -11.17 10.87 13.46
C ALA A 50 -11.89 10.88 14.80
N ARG A 51 -11.64 11.92 15.62
CA ARG A 51 -12.29 12.14 16.91
C ARG A 51 -13.81 12.29 16.83
N GLU A 52 -14.35 12.76 15.70
CA GLU A 52 -15.80 12.90 15.49
C GLU A 52 -16.50 11.54 15.48
N LEU A 53 -15.75 10.49 15.16
CA LEU A 53 -16.19 9.09 15.20
C LEU A 53 -15.73 8.35 16.46
N GLY A 54 -15.14 9.06 17.44
CA GLY A 54 -14.58 8.46 18.64
C GLY A 54 -13.29 7.65 18.38
N LEU A 55 -12.59 7.89 17.26
CA LEU A 55 -11.36 7.21 16.89
C LEU A 55 -10.14 8.08 17.23
N GLU A 56 -9.03 7.43 17.59
CA GLU A 56 -7.74 8.11 17.76
C GLU A 56 -7.17 8.56 16.39
N ALA A 57 -7.33 7.72 15.38
CA ALA A 57 -6.95 7.98 13.98
C ALA A 57 -7.83 7.14 13.05
N PHE A 58 -8.04 7.59 11.82
CA PHE A 58 -8.68 6.78 10.76
C PHE A 58 -7.85 5.56 10.38
N GLY A 59 -6.56 5.65 10.58
CA GLY A 59 -5.57 4.64 10.26
C GLY A 59 -4.16 5.19 10.41
N TYR A 60 -3.20 4.48 9.84
CA TYR A 60 -1.78 4.82 9.97
C TYR A 60 -1.08 4.66 8.63
N ASN A 61 -0.26 5.64 8.26
CA ASN A 61 0.59 5.56 7.08
C ASN A 61 1.98 5.04 7.45
N ILE A 62 2.48 4.07 6.69
CA ILE A 62 3.77 3.44 6.95
C ILE A 62 4.53 3.20 5.65
N ALA A 63 5.86 3.27 5.71
CA ALA A 63 6.72 2.88 4.59
C ALA A 63 6.60 1.37 4.31
N ASN A 64 6.42 1.00 3.03
CA ASN A 64 6.25 -0.39 2.62
C ASN A 64 7.43 -1.27 3.04
N ASP A 65 8.66 -0.76 2.92
CA ASP A 65 9.87 -1.51 3.26
C ASP A 65 9.94 -1.81 4.76
N THR A 66 9.55 -0.86 5.60
CA THR A 66 9.47 -1.05 7.05
C THR A 66 8.43 -2.11 7.41
N LEU A 67 7.23 -2.00 6.85
CA LEU A 67 6.17 -2.98 7.09
C LEU A 67 6.58 -4.38 6.61
N ALA A 68 7.13 -4.48 5.40
CA ALA A 68 7.61 -5.74 4.84
C ALA A 68 8.74 -6.34 5.68
N GLY A 69 9.69 -5.51 6.16
CA GLY A 69 10.78 -5.94 7.02
C GLY A 69 10.30 -6.56 8.34
N VAL A 70 9.36 -5.88 9.02
CA VAL A 70 8.78 -6.39 10.28
C VAL A 70 8.00 -7.69 10.06
N LEU A 71 7.20 -7.76 9.00
CA LEU A 71 6.45 -8.97 8.65
C LEU A 71 7.38 -10.13 8.29
N TYR A 72 8.47 -9.86 7.57
CA TYR A 72 9.46 -10.87 7.24
C TYR A 72 10.16 -11.44 8.50
N GLN A 73 10.56 -10.57 9.42
CA GLN A 73 11.15 -11.02 10.70
C GLN A 73 10.18 -11.91 11.47
N ARG A 74 8.93 -11.52 11.55
CA ARG A 74 7.90 -12.33 12.20
C ARG A 74 7.69 -13.67 11.49
N ALA A 75 7.72 -13.69 10.17
CA ALA A 75 7.62 -14.93 9.39
C ALA A 75 8.78 -15.88 9.70
N VAL A 76 10.01 -15.37 9.77
CA VAL A 76 11.19 -16.18 10.13
C VAL A 76 11.09 -16.79 11.53
N GLU A 77 10.47 -16.06 12.48
CA GLU A 77 10.28 -16.56 13.85
C GLU A 77 9.26 -17.71 13.96
N VAL A 78 8.19 -17.65 13.17
CA VAL A 78 7.03 -18.54 13.37
C VAL A 78 6.89 -19.64 12.32
N LEU A 79 7.55 -19.49 11.18
CA LEU A 79 7.49 -20.48 10.11
C LEU A 79 8.68 -21.43 10.18
N PRO A 80 8.50 -22.73 9.89
CA PRO A 80 9.58 -23.70 9.92
C PRO A 80 10.66 -23.43 8.86
N THR A 81 10.28 -22.77 7.77
CA THR A 81 11.19 -22.42 6.68
C THR A 81 10.71 -21.16 5.99
N VAL A 82 11.61 -20.21 5.78
CA VAL A 82 11.41 -19.05 4.91
C VAL A 82 12.54 -19.06 3.88
N THR A 83 12.17 -19.20 2.62
CA THR A 83 13.13 -19.26 1.51
C THR A 83 13.01 -17.96 0.69
N PRO A 84 14.02 -17.08 0.71
CA PRO A 84 14.01 -15.84 -0.06
C PRO A 84 14.36 -16.12 -1.53
N SER A 85 13.54 -16.92 -2.19
CA SER A 85 13.72 -17.30 -3.59
C SER A 85 12.44 -17.07 -4.37
N THR A 86 12.60 -16.74 -5.65
CA THR A 86 11.46 -16.54 -6.57
C THR A 86 10.98 -17.87 -7.10
N VAL A 87 9.68 -18.08 -7.13
CA VAL A 87 9.07 -19.22 -7.79
C VAL A 87 9.12 -19.00 -9.31
N SER A 88 9.72 -19.92 -10.04
CA SER A 88 9.85 -19.86 -11.50
C SER A 88 8.79 -20.70 -12.24
N LYS A 89 8.30 -21.78 -11.60
CA LYS A 89 7.28 -22.66 -12.18
C LYS A 89 6.46 -23.32 -11.07
N ILE A 90 5.17 -23.54 -11.33
CA ILE A 90 4.28 -24.33 -10.48
C ILE A 90 3.63 -25.42 -11.32
N GLU A 91 3.66 -26.65 -10.82
CA GLU A 91 2.97 -27.80 -11.39
C GLU A 91 1.95 -28.30 -10.37
N ILE A 92 0.68 -28.32 -10.77
CA ILE A 92 -0.43 -28.76 -9.94
C ILE A 92 -0.80 -30.18 -10.32
N GLY A 93 -0.72 -31.11 -9.37
CA GLY A 93 -1.10 -32.49 -9.50
C GLY A 93 -2.34 -32.85 -8.70
N ALA A 94 -2.76 -34.12 -8.74
CA ALA A 94 -3.94 -34.60 -8.02
C ALA A 94 -3.76 -34.56 -6.48
N ASP A 95 -2.54 -34.82 -6.01
CA ASP A 95 -2.24 -34.97 -4.56
C ASP A 95 -1.50 -33.76 -3.97
N GLY A 96 -1.32 -32.72 -4.73
CA GLY A 96 -0.59 -31.52 -4.30
C GLY A 96 0.03 -30.75 -5.46
N ALA A 97 1.01 -29.92 -5.16
CA ALA A 97 1.72 -29.15 -6.16
C ALA A 97 3.21 -29.11 -5.90
N SER A 98 3.99 -28.90 -6.97
CA SER A 98 5.44 -28.71 -6.94
C SER A 98 5.79 -27.32 -7.43
N LEU A 99 6.67 -26.63 -6.71
CA LEU A 99 7.21 -25.32 -7.06
C LEU A 99 8.68 -25.48 -7.41
N GLN A 100 9.08 -24.93 -8.53
CA GLN A 100 10.49 -24.76 -8.89
C GLN A 100 10.93 -23.34 -8.49
N LEU A 101 12.04 -23.22 -7.80
CA LEU A 101 12.62 -21.97 -7.37
C LEU A 101 13.70 -21.49 -8.34
N SER A 102 13.97 -20.20 -8.35
CA SER A 102 14.99 -19.58 -9.22
C SER A 102 16.43 -20.05 -8.91
N ASP A 103 16.66 -20.58 -7.71
CA ASP A 103 17.94 -21.15 -7.29
C ASP A 103 18.13 -22.63 -7.69
N GLY A 104 17.17 -23.21 -8.41
CA GLY A 104 17.18 -24.61 -8.87
C GLY A 104 16.57 -25.60 -7.88
N ASN A 105 16.22 -25.18 -6.69
CA ASN A 105 15.55 -26.02 -5.70
C ASN A 105 14.07 -26.25 -6.06
N SER A 106 13.47 -27.28 -5.45
CA SER A 106 12.04 -27.59 -5.60
C SER A 106 11.40 -27.77 -4.24
N ILE A 107 10.15 -27.33 -4.12
CA ILE A 107 9.32 -27.50 -2.92
C ILE A 107 8.04 -28.21 -3.35
N SER A 108 7.68 -29.27 -2.64
CA SER A 108 6.38 -29.95 -2.80
C SER A 108 5.48 -29.62 -1.63
N ALA A 109 4.21 -29.34 -1.92
CA ALA A 109 3.22 -28.99 -0.91
C ALA A 109 1.85 -29.58 -1.27
N ARG A 110 1.06 -29.96 -0.26
CA ARG A 110 -0.33 -30.38 -0.46
C ARG A 110 -1.26 -29.22 -0.79
N LEU A 111 -0.89 -28.01 -0.39
CA LEU A 111 -1.64 -26.78 -0.64
C LEU A 111 -0.65 -25.64 -0.88
N ILE A 112 -0.98 -24.77 -1.84
CA ILE A 112 -0.29 -23.51 -2.10
C ILE A 112 -1.27 -22.36 -1.92
N ALA A 113 -0.89 -21.37 -1.12
CA ALA A 113 -1.59 -20.10 -1.01
C ALA A 113 -0.83 -19.05 -1.83
N GLY A 114 -1.40 -18.64 -2.97
CA GLY A 114 -0.83 -17.61 -3.83
C GLY A 114 -1.08 -16.21 -3.25
N ALA A 115 -0.05 -15.61 -2.66
CA ALA A 115 -0.04 -14.22 -2.21
C ALA A 115 0.99 -13.38 -3.00
N ASP A 116 1.19 -13.70 -4.28
CA ASP A 116 2.24 -13.27 -5.17
C ASP A 116 1.85 -12.04 -6.04
N GLY A 117 0.75 -11.35 -5.66
CA GLY A 117 0.37 -10.04 -6.17
C GLY A 117 -0.25 -10.05 -7.57
N ARG A 118 -0.17 -8.91 -8.26
CA ARG A 118 -0.88 -8.65 -9.51
C ARG A 118 -0.46 -9.60 -10.64
N ARG A 119 0.82 -9.94 -10.73
CA ARG A 119 1.38 -10.87 -11.75
C ARG A 119 1.53 -12.27 -11.16
N SER A 120 0.45 -12.80 -10.59
CA SER A 120 0.43 -14.05 -9.86
C SER A 120 0.73 -15.26 -10.75
N ILE A 121 1.87 -15.90 -10.52
CA ILE A 121 2.22 -17.18 -11.15
C ILE A 121 1.33 -18.32 -10.63
N CYS A 122 0.85 -18.22 -9.39
CA CYS A 122 -0.09 -19.19 -8.82
C CYS A 122 -1.42 -19.16 -9.56
N ARG A 123 -1.95 -17.97 -9.86
CA ARG A 123 -3.18 -17.81 -10.64
C ARG A 123 -3.04 -18.39 -12.04
N ASP A 124 -1.91 -18.11 -12.69
CA ASP A 124 -1.66 -18.57 -14.05
C ASP A 124 -1.50 -20.11 -14.11
N ALA A 125 -0.79 -20.70 -13.13
CA ALA A 125 -0.67 -22.16 -13.01
C ALA A 125 -2.03 -22.83 -12.75
N ALA A 126 -2.90 -22.20 -11.98
CA ALA A 126 -4.27 -22.68 -11.72
C ALA A 126 -5.24 -22.39 -12.89
N LYS A 127 -4.78 -21.74 -13.98
CA LYS A 127 -5.58 -21.35 -15.15
C LYS A 127 -6.83 -20.53 -14.79
N ILE A 128 -6.71 -19.68 -13.77
CA ILE A 128 -7.76 -18.75 -13.34
C ILE A 128 -7.70 -17.53 -14.25
N GLY A 129 -8.72 -17.34 -15.07
CA GLY A 129 -8.81 -16.20 -15.98
C GLY A 129 -9.00 -14.87 -15.23
N THR A 130 -8.50 -13.80 -15.82
CA THR A 130 -8.70 -12.43 -15.35
C THR A 130 -9.38 -11.57 -16.41
N LYS A 131 -10.15 -10.59 -15.96
CA LYS A 131 -10.63 -9.50 -16.82
C LYS A 131 -9.78 -8.28 -16.52
N GLU A 132 -9.09 -7.78 -17.52
CA GLU A 132 -8.19 -6.64 -17.37
C GLU A 132 -8.71 -5.45 -18.18
N TRP A 133 -8.52 -4.26 -17.63
CA TRP A 133 -8.71 -2.98 -18.33
C TRP A 133 -7.68 -1.98 -17.82
N ALA A 134 -7.34 -1.02 -18.64
CA ALA A 134 -6.42 0.06 -18.31
C ALA A 134 -7.18 1.38 -18.22
N TYR A 135 -6.75 2.23 -17.28
CA TYR A 135 -7.15 3.63 -17.24
C TYR A 135 -6.11 4.49 -17.96
N GLU A 136 -6.54 5.56 -18.63
CA GLU A 136 -5.65 6.53 -19.26
C GLU A 136 -5.04 7.49 -18.23
N GLN A 137 -4.67 6.96 -17.10
CA GLN A 137 -4.10 7.68 -15.96
C GLN A 137 -2.82 7.01 -15.50
N LYS A 138 -1.91 7.84 -14.99
CA LYS A 138 -0.70 7.41 -14.29
C LYS A 138 -0.66 8.06 -12.91
N ALA A 139 0.16 7.49 -12.03
CA ALA A 139 0.43 8.05 -10.72
C ALA A 139 1.94 8.15 -10.48
N ILE A 140 2.36 9.27 -9.89
CA ILE A 140 3.67 9.41 -9.25
C ILE A 140 3.45 9.17 -7.77
N ALA A 141 4.31 8.33 -7.16
CA ALA A 141 4.36 8.14 -5.72
C ALA A 141 5.80 8.45 -5.25
N THR A 142 5.92 9.42 -4.36
CA THR A 142 7.21 9.87 -3.81
C THR A 142 7.01 10.39 -2.39
N SER A 143 8.06 10.84 -1.73
CA SER A 143 8.01 11.61 -0.49
C SER A 143 8.64 12.98 -0.69
N PHE A 144 8.28 13.93 0.17
CA PHE A 144 8.81 15.28 0.13
C PHE A 144 8.80 15.91 1.52
N THR A 145 9.71 16.87 1.73
CA THR A 145 9.77 17.70 2.93
C THR A 145 9.04 19.02 2.73
N HIS A 146 8.51 19.58 3.81
CA HIS A 146 7.77 20.84 3.78
C HIS A 146 8.00 21.68 5.05
N ALA A 147 7.84 23.02 4.91
CA ALA A 147 8.17 23.97 5.98
C ALA A 147 7.15 23.99 7.14
N ARG A 148 5.90 23.60 6.90
CA ARG A 148 4.83 23.57 7.92
C ARG A 148 4.60 22.14 8.34
N ALA A 149 4.42 21.91 9.64
CA ALA A 149 4.02 20.60 10.13
C ALA A 149 2.68 20.16 9.51
N HIS A 150 2.55 18.87 9.19
CA HIS A 150 1.33 18.30 8.61
C HIS A 150 0.22 18.06 9.63
N ASP A 151 0.48 18.17 10.93
CA ASP A 151 -0.49 17.98 12.03
C ASP A 151 -1.29 16.66 11.94
N ASN A 152 -0.72 15.64 11.30
CA ASN A 152 -1.37 14.35 11.02
C ASN A 152 -2.62 14.45 10.13
N VAL A 153 -2.70 15.48 9.30
CA VAL A 153 -3.77 15.69 8.32
C VAL A 153 -3.34 15.17 6.96
N SER A 154 -4.07 14.21 6.42
CA SER A 154 -3.97 13.84 5.00
C SER A 154 -4.76 14.84 4.18
N THR A 155 -4.14 15.43 3.14
CA THR A 155 -4.80 16.40 2.28
C THR A 155 -4.91 15.85 0.86
N GLU A 156 -6.12 15.87 0.34
CA GLU A 156 -6.44 15.42 -1.01
C GLU A 156 -6.99 16.58 -1.84
N LEU A 157 -6.24 17.00 -2.87
CA LEU A 157 -6.64 18.04 -3.80
C LEU A 157 -7.24 17.37 -5.04
N HIS A 158 -8.55 17.53 -5.21
CA HIS A 158 -9.28 17.04 -6.38
C HIS A 158 -9.15 18.02 -7.53
N ARG A 159 -8.72 17.55 -8.70
CA ARG A 159 -8.54 18.30 -9.93
C ARG A 159 -9.31 17.63 -11.08
N LYS A 160 -9.55 18.33 -12.18
CA LYS A 160 -10.24 17.76 -13.38
C LYS A 160 -9.54 16.52 -13.94
N ALA A 161 -8.21 16.49 -13.91
CA ALA A 161 -7.39 15.42 -14.49
C ALA A 161 -6.98 14.33 -13.51
N GLY A 162 -7.38 14.42 -12.23
CA GLY A 162 -7.00 13.47 -11.19
C GLY A 162 -6.87 14.13 -9.83
N SER A 163 -6.04 13.59 -8.94
CA SER A 163 -5.84 14.10 -7.59
C SER A 163 -4.37 14.24 -7.22
N VAL A 164 -4.12 15.11 -6.25
CA VAL A 164 -2.82 15.21 -5.57
C VAL A 164 -3.07 15.01 -4.09
N THR A 165 -2.52 13.94 -3.55
CA THR A 165 -2.71 13.58 -2.14
C THR A 165 -1.39 13.64 -1.40
N SER A 166 -1.35 14.39 -0.30
CA SER A 166 -0.25 14.34 0.66
C SER A 166 -0.68 13.56 1.89
N VAL A 167 0.14 12.60 2.29
CA VAL A 167 -0.15 11.72 3.43
C VAL A 167 0.98 11.83 4.44
N PRO A 168 0.69 12.13 5.73
CA PRO A 168 1.68 12.25 6.79
C PRO A 168 2.66 11.09 6.86
N LEU A 169 3.93 11.39 7.09
CA LEU A 169 4.95 10.44 7.52
C LEU A 169 5.27 10.67 9.01
N THR A 170 6.17 9.88 9.58
CA THR A 170 6.51 9.98 11.01
C THR A 170 7.19 11.29 11.39
N ASP A 171 8.00 11.86 10.51
CA ASP A 171 8.48 13.23 10.68
C ASP A 171 7.35 14.20 10.34
N SER A 172 7.07 15.14 11.24
CA SER A 172 6.00 16.13 11.08
C SER A 172 6.16 17.05 9.87
N HIS A 173 7.35 17.12 9.28
CA HIS A 173 7.70 17.90 8.12
C HIS A 173 7.95 17.05 6.86
N GLU A 174 7.55 15.78 6.90
CA GLU A 174 7.62 14.88 5.75
C GLU A 174 6.24 14.29 5.43
N SER A 175 5.95 14.20 4.15
CA SER A 175 4.73 13.54 3.66
C SER A 175 5.04 12.68 2.43
N SER A 176 4.29 11.62 2.26
CA SER A 176 4.24 10.95 0.97
C SER A 176 3.29 11.70 0.04
N LEU A 177 3.67 11.77 -1.23
CA LEU A 177 2.90 12.38 -2.30
C LEU A 177 2.40 11.30 -3.26
N ILE A 178 1.10 11.31 -3.54
CA ILE A 178 0.50 10.54 -4.61
C ILE A 178 -0.12 11.54 -5.58
N TRP A 179 0.42 11.62 -6.80
CA TRP A 179 -0.10 12.50 -7.85
C TRP A 179 -0.66 11.65 -8.97
N VAL A 180 -1.98 11.66 -9.11
CA VAL A 180 -2.69 11.01 -10.20
C VAL A 180 -3.05 12.05 -11.25
N GLY A 181 -2.79 11.74 -12.50
CA GLY A 181 -3.10 12.61 -13.64
C GLY A 181 -3.21 11.82 -14.94
N THR A 182 -3.46 12.54 -16.05
CA THR A 182 -3.41 11.93 -17.36
C THR A 182 -1.98 11.42 -17.66
N THR A 183 -1.88 10.42 -18.54
CA THR A 183 -0.58 9.89 -18.98
C THR A 183 0.36 11.01 -19.45
N ASN A 184 -0.14 11.93 -20.27
CA ASN A 184 0.65 13.06 -20.82
C ASN A 184 1.13 14.02 -19.74
N GLU A 185 0.28 14.35 -18.76
CA GLU A 185 0.65 15.20 -17.64
C GLU A 185 1.78 14.59 -16.81
N ILE A 186 1.60 13.33 -16.42
CA ILE A 186 2.58 12.64 -15.59
C ILE A 186 3.90 12.43 -16.32
N ASP A 187 3.86 12.08 -17.60
CA ASP A 187 5.08 11.93 -18.42
C ASP A 187 5.83 13.27 -18.60
N ALA A 188 5.12 14.39 -18.60
CA ALA A 188 5.75 15.72 -18.63
C ALA A 188 6.43 16.09 -17.30
N LEU A 189 5.86 15.67 -16.16
CA LEU A 189 6.43 15.90 -14.82
C LEU A 189 7.68 15.06 -14.55
N MET A 190 7.86 13.94 -15.26
CA MET A 190 8.98 13.02 -15.07
C MET A 190 10.18 13.32 -15.99
N ARG A 191 10.13 14.37 -16.81
CA ARG A 191 11.23 14.83 -17.69
C ARG A 191 12.08 15.88 -17.03
#